data_3b630864592572177eac2f582954244b
#
_entry.id   3b630864592572177eac2f582954244b
#
_cell.length_a   1.000
_cell.length_b   1.000
_cell.length_c   1.000
_cell.angle_alpha   90.00
_cell.angle_beta   90.00
_cell.angle_gamma   90.00
#
_symmetry.space_group_name_H-M   'P 1'
#
loop_
_entity.id
_entity.type
_entity.pdbx_description
1 polymer ?
#
loop_
_entity_poly.entity_id
_entity_poly.type
_entity_poly.pdbx_seq_one_letter_code
_entity_poly.pdbx_strand_id
1 'polypeptide(L)'
;NDNMVLVNGGSDVILNIVAKKIDPAGLVYLRDIQELNYIFEDDEYVHFGGNITFRQMLASPICQRIGGLRKAIEAVGSPAIRAVATPSGNIATAAPAADCATMLLALRAEVVLVSEDGERIIPQNEIYLGAYKTKIKENEIIKEIRFPKLKDRMGSGYVRISRRKAQDIAKIIV
;
A
#
# COMPACT_ATOMS: atom_id res chain seq x y z
N ASN A 1 11.07 8.47 -19.88
CA ASN A 1 12.01 7.87 -20.71
C ASN A 1 12.73 6.68 -20.12
N ASP A 2 13.07 5.70 -20.77
CA ASP A 2 14.21 4.84 -20.63
C ASP A 2 14.16 3.81 -19.49
N ASN A 3 13.00 3.12 -19.35
CA ASN A 3 12.92 1.92 -18.52
C ASN A 3 13.41 2.13 -17.06
N MET A 4 13.10 3.32 -16.50
CA MET A 4 13.33 3.60 -15.08
C MET A 4 12.20 3.03 -14.24
N VAL A 5 12.52 2.41 -13.11
CA VAL A 5 11.52 1.85 -12.21
C VAL A 5 11.54 2.62 -10.88
N LEU A 6 10.35 3.06 -10.43
CA LEU A 6 10.17 3.69 -9.13
C LEU A 6 10.26 2.64 -8.02
N VAL A 7 11.04 2.91 -7.01
CA VAL A 7 11.25 2.02 -5.88
C VAL A 7 10.95 2.75 -4.57
N ASN A 8 10.00 2.21 -3.83
CA ASN A 8 9.75 2.65 -2.47
C ASN A 8 10.38 1.65 -1.47
N GLY A 9 9.65 0.63 -1.02
CA GLY A 9 10.19 -0.41 -0.15
C GLY A 9 11.01 -1.50 -0.83
N GLY A 10 10.93 -1.61 -2.14
CA GLY A 10 11.70 -2.56 -2.96
C GLY A 10 11.33 -4.04 -2.81
N SER A 11 10.46 -4.40 -1.88
CA SER A 11 10.18 -5.80 -1.52
C SER A 11 9.60 -6.65 -2.66
N ASP A 12 9.02 -6.04 -3.68
CA ASP A 12 8.50 -6.70 -4.88
C ASP A 12 9.43 -6.46 -6.09
N VAL A 13 9.80 -5.21 -6.33
CA VAL A 13 10.63 -4.80 -7.48
C VAL A 13 11.96 -5.56 -7.51
N ILE A 14 12.65 -5.65 -6.38
CA ILE A 14 13.95 -6.36 -6.32
C ILE A 14 13.79 -7.86 -6.62
N LEU A 15 12.71 -8.49 -6.15
CA LEU A 15 12.42 -9.89 -6.49
C LEU A 15 12.15 -10.07 -7.98
N ASN A 16 11.47 -9.12 -8.62
CA ASN A 16 11.20 -9.18 -10.05
C ASN A 16 12.47 -8.98 -10.88
N ILE A 17 13.41 -8.13 -10.43
CA ILE A 17 14.74 -7.97 -11.06
C ILE A 17 15.55 -9.26 -10.91
N VAL A 18 15.66 -9.80 -9.70
CA VAL A 18 16.41 -11.04 -9.43
C VAL A 18 15.83 -12.22 -10.22
N ALA A 19 14.52 -12.28 -10.34
CA ALA A 19 13.83 -13.29 -11.15
C ALA A 19 13.88 -13.01 -12.66
N LYS A 20 14.57 -11.97 -13.11
CA LYS A 20 14.67 -11.54 -14.52
C LYS A 20 13.32 -11.32 -15.20
N LYS A 21 12.31 -10.92 -14.45
CA LYS A 21 11.00 -10.54 -14.98
C LYS A 21 10.97 -9.12 -15.51
N ILE A 22 11.80 -8.26 -14.96
CA ILE A 22 12.04 -6.90 -15.40
C ILE A 22 13.55 -6.65 -15.45
N ASP A 23 13.98 -5.81 -16.38
CA ASP A 23 15.38 -5.40 -16.54
C ASP A 23 15.43 -3.87 -16.71
N PRO A 24 15.32 -3.10 -15.60
CA PRO A 24 15.27 -1.65 -15.66
C PRO A 24 16.65 -1.07 -15.95
N ALA A 25 16.70 0.02 -16.73
CA ALA A 25 17.90 0.80 -16.98
C ALA A 25 18.40 1.53 -15.70
N GLY A 26 17.49 1.78 -14.76
CA GLY A 26 17.84 2.38 -13.47
C GLY A 26 16.67 2.35 -12.49
N LEU A 27 16.96 2.70 -11.25
CA LEU A 27 15.97 2.75 -10.17
C LEU A 27 15.88 4.17 -9.63
N VAL A 28 14.65 4.67 -9.47
CA VAL A 28 14.36 5.94 -8.80
C VAL A 28 13.85 5.64 -7.40
N TYR A 29 14.63 5.98 -6.40
CA TYR A 29 14.32 5.68 -5.01
C TYR A 29 13.51 6.79 -4.36
N LEU A 30 12.28 6.48 -3.96
CA LEU A 30 11.34 7.46 -3.41
C LEU A 30 11.46 7.65 -1.91
N ARG A 31 12.12 6.73 -1.20
CA ARG A 31 12.09 6.66 0.26
C ARG A 31 12.68 7.87 0.97
N ASP A 32 13.59 8.58 0.31
CA ASP A 32 14.26 9.75 0.89
C ASP A 32 13.42 11.04 0.77
N ILE A 33 12.28 10.99 0.10
CA ILE A 33 11.35 12.11 -0.02
C ILE A 33 10.60 12.27 1.30
N GLN A 34 11.00 13.25 2.11
CA GLN A 34 10.47 13.47 3.46
C GLN A 34 9.00 13.88 3.44
N GLU A 35 8.57 14.59 2.41
CA GLU A 35 7.19 15.04 2.18
C GLU A 35 6.20 13.88 2.01
N LEU A 36 6.66 12.68 1.76
CA LEU A 36 5.84 11.47 1.69
C LEU A 36 5.83 10.67 3.00
N ASN A 37 6.40 11.20 4.09
CA ASN A 37 6.65 10.43 5.30
C ASN A 37 5.82 10.96 6.48
N TYR A 38 4.51 10.76 6.45
CA TYR A 38 3.59 11.21 7.49
C TYR A 38 2.46 10.22 7.75
N ILE A 39 1.94 10.26 8.98
CA ILE A 39 0.67 9.63 9.40
C ILE A 39 -0.06 10.67 10.26
N PHE A 40 -1.25 11.05 9.85
CA PHE A 40 -2.12 11.90 10.66
C PHE A 40 -3.60 11.64 10.38
N GLU A 41 -4.46 12.25 11.15
CA GLU A 41 -5.89 12.32 10.89
C GLU A 41 -6.37 13.76 11.01
N ASP A 42 -7.28 14.15 10.12
CA ASP A 42 -8.04 15.38 10.20
C ASP A 42 -9.47 15.12 10.69
N ASP A 43 -10.40 16.00 10.42
CA ASP A 43 -11.79 15.85 10.85
C ASP A 43 -12.50 14.71 10.09
N GLU A 44 -12.13 14.43 8.85
CA GLU A 44 -12.82 13.53 7.95
C GLU A 44 -12.04 12.25 7.63
N TYR A 45 -10.72 12.34 7.49
CA TYR A 45 -9.87 11.27 6.95
C TYR A 45 -8.73 10.88 7.88
N VAL A 46 -8.26 9.66 7.68
CA VAL A 46 -6.94 9.16 8.10
C VAL A 46 -6.03 9.17 6.89
N HIS A 47 -4.82 9.73 7.04
CA HIS A 47 -3.84 9.95 5.98
C HIS A 47 -2.56 9.17 6.21
N PHE A 48 -2.08 8.50 5.19
CA PHE A 48 -0.80 7.81 5.13
C PHE A 48 0.00 8.30 3.93
N GLY A 49 1.11 8.97 4.17
CA GLY A 49 2.03 9.37 3.12
C GLY A 49 2.61 8.17 2.35
N GLY A 50 2.98 8.39 1.10
CA GLY A 50 3.40 7.34 0.18
C GLY A 50 4.59 6.50 0.64
N ASN A 51 5.43 7.03 1.55
CA ASN A 51 6.63 6.34 2.05
C ASN A 51 6.44 5.62 3.39
N ILE A 52 5.26 5.71 4.00
CA ILE A 52 5.00 5.06 5.28
C ILE A 52 5.10 3.54 5.14
N THR A 53 5.91 2.92 5.98
CA THR A 53 6.06 1.46 6.01
C THR A 53 4.97 0.81 6.84
N PHE A 54 4.72 -0.47 6.59
CA PHE A 54 3.80 -1.25 7.43
C PHE A 54 4.22 -1.29 8.90
N ARG A 55 5.53 -1.26 9.19
CA ARG A 55 6.04 -1.17 10.55
C ARG A 55 5.66 0.15 11.22
N GLN A 56 5.78 1.27 10.52
CA GLN A 56 5.37 2.57 11.02
C GLN A 56 3.85 2.64 11.25
N MET A 57 3.07 2.07 10.33
CA MET A 57 1.62 1.95 10.53
C MET A 57 1.30 1.18 11.80
N LEU A 58 1.91 0.01 12.04
CA LEU A 58 1.69 -0.79 13.25
C LEU A 58 2.10 -0.06 14.53
N ALA A 59 3.10 0.81 14.47
CA ALA A 59 3.52 1.64 15.61
C ALA A 59 2.59 2.83 15.87
N SER A 60 1.78 3.22 14.87
CA SER A 60 0.88 4.37 14.97
C SER A 60 -0.32 4.08 15.87
N PRO A 61 -0.65 4.97 16.83
CA PRO A 61 -1.89 4.87 17.61
C PRO A 61 -3.15 4.85 16.74
N ILE A 62 -3.12 5.49 15.57
CA ILE A 62 -4.24 5.51 14.62
C ILE A 62 -4.53 4.09 14.14
N CYS A 63 -3.53 3.37 13.63
CA CYS A 63 -3.72 1.98 13.17
C CYS A 63 -4.10 1.03 14.30
N GLN A 64 -3.62 1.24 15.50
CA GLN A 64 -3.94 0.38 16.65
C GLN A 64 -5.43 0.44 17.02
N ARG A 65 -6.11 1.57 16.79
CA ARG A 65 -7.55 1.72 17.00
C ARG A 65 -8.41 1.03 15.93
N ILE A 66 -7.84 0.75 14.75
CA ILE A 66 -8.54 0.13 13.62
C ILE A 66 -8.17 -1.36 13.54
N GLY A 67 -8.88 -2.18 14.32
CA GLY A 67 -8.51 -3.58 14.55
C GLY A 67 -8.36 -4.43 13.28
N GLY A 68 -9.23 -4.22 12.28
CA GLY A 68 -9.14 -4.90 10.98
C GLY A 68 -7.87 -4.51 10.22
N LEU A 69 -7.55 -3.21 10.16
CA LEU A 69 -6.35 -2.72 9.49
C LEU A 69 -5.07 -3.24 10.14
N ARG A 70 -5.01 -3.21 11.47
CA ARG A 70 -3.88 -3.76 12.22
C ARG A 70 -3.65 -5.24 11.88
N LYS A 71 -4.70 -6.06 11.94
CA LYS A 71 -4.61 -7.50 11.62
C LYS A 71 -4.18 -7.75 10.18
N ALA A 72 -4.72 -6.99 9.23
CA ALA A 72 -4.33 -7.09 7.83
C ALA A 72 -2.85 -6.79 7.63
N ILE A 73 -2.32 -5.74 8.27
CA ILE A 73 -0.90 -5.39 8.20
C ILE A 73 -0.03 -6.45 8.88
N GLU A 74 -0.44 -6.99 10.02
CA GLU A 74 0.27 -8.08 10.71
C GLU A 74 0.41 -9.33 9.82
N ALA A 75 -0.54 -9.55 8.90
CA ALA A 75 -0.55 -10.66 7.95
C ALA A 75 0.40 -10.45 6.75
N VAL A 76 0.82 -9.20 6.48
CA VAL A 76 1.73 -8.90 5.36
C VAL A 76 3.12 -9.45 5.64
N GLY A 77 3.57 -10.40 4.84
CA GLY A 77 4.94 -10.92 4.81
C GLY A 77 5.52 -11.28 6.18
N SER A 78 6.78 -10.91 6.38
CA SER A 78 7.53 -11.06 7.63
C SER A 78 7.76 -9.70 8.31
N PRO A 79 8.23 -9.65 9.57
CA PRO A 79 8.65 -8.39 10.19
C PRO A 79 9.71 -7.63 9.38
N ALA A 80 10.65 -8.32 8.73
CA ALA A 80 11.65 -7.72 7.86
C ALA A 80 11.01 -7.08 6.62
N ILE A 81 10.04 -7.75 5.99
CA ILE A 81 9.27 -7.17 4.87
C ILE A 81 8.49 -5.95 5.34
N ARG A 82 7.78 -6.02 6.45
CA ARG A 82 7.02 -4.88 6.98
C ARG A 82 7.88 -3.68 7.37
N ALA A 83 9.17 -3.89 7.63
CA ALA A 83 10.11 -2.80 7.92
C ALA A 83 10.43 -1.93 6.71
N VAL A 84 10.25 -2.44 5.50
CA VAL A 84 10.58 -1.74 4.24
C VAL A 84 9.38 -1.57 3.32
N ALA A 85 8.49 -2.54 3.23
CA ALA A 85 7.30 -2.50 2.37
C ALA A 85 6.31 -1.42 2.84
N THR A 86 5.63 -0.81 1.86
CA THR A 86 4.69 0.29 2.05
C THR A 86 3.31 -0.06 1.51
N PRO A 87 2.23 0.50 2.05
CA PRO A 87 0.89 0.33 1.47
C PRO A 87 0.80 0.88 0.04
N SER A 88 1.50 1.97 -0.27
CA SER A 88 1.57 2.52 -1.65
C SER A 88 2.19 1.52 -2.62
N GLY A 89 3.34 0.91 -2.27
CA GLY A 89 3.93 -0.16 -3.07
C GLY A 89 3.00 -1.38 -3.20
N ASN A 90 2.29 -1.74 -2.13
CA ASN A 90 1.33 -2.85 -2.15
C ASN A 90 0.15 -2.60 -3.10
N ILE A 91 -0.38 -1.37 -3.16
CA ILE A 91 -1.41 -0.96 -4.11
C ILE A 91 -0.84 -0.92 -5.54
N ALA A 92 0.34 -0.29 -5.72
CA ALA A 92 0.96 -0.17 -7.04
C ALA A 92 1.30 -1.53 -7.68
N THR A 93 1.70 -2.51 -6.87
CA THR A 93 1.95 -3.90 -7.33
C THR A 93 0.66 -4.58 -7.80
N ALA A 94 -0.50 -4.21 -7.28
CA ALA A 94 -1.81 -4.78 -7.62
C ALA A 94 -1.87 -6.32 -7.55
N ALA A 95 -1.21 -6.91 -6.56
CA ALA A 95 -1.26 -8.35 -6.34
C ALA A 95 -2.66 -8.77 -5.86
N PRO A 96 -3.31 -9.79 -6.47
CA PRO A 96 -4.68 -10.18 -6.13
C PRO A 96 -4.90 -10.60 -4.68
N ALA A 97 -3.86 -11.08 -4.00
CA ALA A 97 -3.91 -11.55 -2.62
C ALA A 97 -3.21 -10.56 -1.66
N ALA A 98 -3.32 -9.27 -1.92
CA ALA A 98 -2.70 -8.22 -1.11
C ALA A 98 -3.54 -7.93 0.14
N ASP A 99 -3.13 -8.46 1.30
CA ASP A 99 -3.86 -8.37 2.57
C ASP A 99 -4.22 -6.91 2.95
N CYS A 100 -3.24 -6.02 2.94
CA CYS A 100 -3.46 -4.62 3.32
C CYS A 100 -4.32 -3.88 2.28
N ALA A 101 -4.08 -4.07 0.99
CA ALA A 101 -4.86 -3.43 -0.06
C ALA A 101 -6.34 -3.84 0.01
N THR A 102 -6.64 -5.11 0.30
CA THR A 102 -8.02 -5.58 0.50
C THR A 102 -8.70 -4.89 1.70
N MET A 103 -7.97 -4.72 2.79
CA MET A 103 -8.52 -4.02 3.96
C MET A 103 -8.73 -2.53 3.69
N LEU A 104 -7.83 -1.88 2.96
CA LEU A 104 -7.98 -0.48 2.56
C LEU A 104 -9.19 -0.28 1.62
N LEU A 105 -9.47 -1.24 0.73
CA LEU A 105 -10.72 -1.26 -0.07
C LEU A 105 -11.96 -1.29 0.82
N ALA A 106 -11.98 -2.13 1.85
CA ALA A 106 -13.10 -2.20 2.80
C ALA A 106 -13.28 -0.90 3.58
N LEU A 107 -12.20 -0.16 3.83
CA LEU A 107 -12.21 1.17 4.45
C LEU A 107 -12.56 2.28 3.45
N ARG A 108 -12.85 1.96 2.19
CA ARG A 108 -13.15 2.93 1.10
C ARG A 108 -11.99 3.90 0.87
N ALA A 109 -10.78 3.38 0.86
CA ALA A 109 -9.60 4.19 0.66
C ALA A 109 -9.58 4.87 -0.72
N GLU A 110 -8.98 6.04 -0.74
CA GLU A 110 -8.65 6.82 -1.92
C GLU A 110 -7.13 6.90 -2.05
N VAL A 111 -6.66 6.97 -3.28
CA VAL A 111 -5.24 7.12 -3.62
C VAL A 111 -5.02 8.49 -4.25
N VAL A 112 -4.15 9.28 -3.65
CA VAL A 112 -3.72 10.57 -4.19
C VAL A 112 -2.48 10.32 -5.03
N LEU A 113 -2.59 10.58 -6.32
CA LEU A 113 -1.52 10.50 -7.30
C LEU A 113 -1.01 11.90 -7.63
N VAL A 114 0.29 12.05 -7.80
CA VAL A 114 0.93 13.30 -8.16
C VAL A 114 1.90 13.11 -9.31
N SER A 115 1.92 14.09 -10.21
CA SER A 115 2.87 14.23 -11.31
C SER A 115 3.22 15.72 -11.52
N GLU A 116 4.02 16.02 -12.55
CA GLU A 116 4.28 17.40 -12.99
C GLU A 116 2.99 18.15 -13.40
N ASP A 117 1.97 17.42 -13.88
CA ASP A 117 0.69 17.97 -14.31
C ASP A 117 -0.23 18.32 -13.14
N GLY A 118 0.14 17.95 -11.90
CA GLY A 118 -0.63 18.20 -10.69
C GLY A 118 -1.04 16.93 -9.95
N GLU A 119 -2.08 17.06 -9.14
CA GLU A 119 -2.60 15.98 -8.30
C GLU A 119 -3.97 15.50 -8.80
N ARG A 120 -4.22 14.19 -8.66
CA ARG A 120 -5.55 13.62 -8.82
C ARG A 120 -5.83 12.57 -7.76
N ILE A 121 -7.09 12.45 -7.39
CA ILE A 121 -7.56 11.48 -6.43
C ILE A 121 -8.39 10.43 -7.16
N ILE A 122 -8.13 9.17 -6.85
CA ILE A 122 -8.88 8.05 -7.40
C ILE A 122 -9.31 7.11 -6.27
N PRO A 123 -10.59 6.72 -6.21
CA PRO A 123 -11.02 5.66 -5.30
C PRO A 123 -10.19 4.38 -5.54
N GLN A 124 -9.75 3.73 -4.47
CA GLN A 124 -8.87 2.56 -4.62
C GLN A 124 -9.50 1.44 -5.45
N ASN A 125 -10.81 1.23 -5.37
CA ASN A 125 -11.51 0.22 -6.17
C ASN A 125 -11.47 0.50 -7.68
N GLU A 126 -11.17 1.72 -8.10
CA GLU A 126 -11.07 2.12 -9.50
C GLU A 126 -9.65 2.11 -10.04
N ILE A 127 -8.63 1.96 -9.17
CA ILE A 127 -7.24 2.03 -9.59
C ILE A 127 -6.78 0.76 -10.34
N TYR A 128 -7.43 -0.37 -10.10
CA TYR A 128 -7.04 -1.66 -10.65
C TYR A 128 -7.64 -1.92 -12.03
N LEU A 129 -6.79 -2.32 -12.98
CA LEU A 129 -7.19 -2.81 -14.31
C LEU A 129 -7.22 -4.33 -14.37
N GLY A 130 -6.65 -4.99 -13.40
CA GLY A 130 -6.52 -6.44 -13.29
C GLY A 130 -5.34 -6.83 -12.41
N ALA A 131 -5.04 -8.11 -12.34
CA ALA A 131 -3.90 -8.61 -11.58
C ALA A 131 -2.59 -7.97 -12.08
N TYR A 132 -1.84 -7.35 -11.18
CA TYR A 132 -0.57 -6.66 -11.46
C TYR A 132 -0.69 -5.52 -12.48
N LYS A 133 -1.87 -4.90 -12.60
CA LYS A 133 -2.11 -3.78 -13.50
C LYS A 133 -2.93 -2.70 -12.83
N THR A 134 -2.46 -1.46 -12.92
CA THR A 134 -3.13 -0.28 -12.36
C THR A 134 -3.34 0.81 -13.40
N LYS A 135 -4.16 1.82 -13.05
CA LYS A 135 -4.35 3.06 -13.82
C LYS A 135 -3.31 4.14 -13.44
N ILE A 136 -2.30 3.81 -12.65
CA ILE A 136 -1.19 4.72 -12.34
C ILE A 136 -0.40 4.93 -13.62
N LYS A 137 -0.21 6.18 -14.03
CA LYS A 137 0.57 6.53 -15.23
C LYS A 137 2.06 6.46 -14.91
N GLU A 138 2.89 6.37 -15.95
CA GLU A 138 4.35 6.25 -15.81
C GLU A 138 4.99 7.47 -15.13
N ASN A 139 4.37 8.66 -15.27
CA ASN A 139 4.82 9.89 -14.65
C ASN A 139 4.14 10.19 -13.31
N GLU A 140 3.40 9.25 -12.72
CA GLU A 140 2.71 9.44 -11.46
C GLU A 140 3.34 8.64 -10.33
N ILE A 141 3.36 9.24 -9.13
CA ILE A 141 3.67 8.55 -7.89
C ILE A 141 2.46 8.59 -6.95
N ILE A 142 2.35 7.59 -6.07
CA ILE A 142 1.39 7.63 -4.97
C ILE A 142 1.94 8.56 -3.90
N LYS A 143 1.34 9.73 -3.78
CA LYS A 143 1.65 10.71 -2.73
C LYS A 143 1.07 10.29 -1.40
N GLU A 144 -0.18 9.80 -1.41
CA GLU A 144 -0.95 9.52 -0.21
C GLU A 144 -1.96 8.41 -0.45
N ILE A 145 -2.25 7.67 0.62
CA ILE A 145 -3.44 6.84 0.75
C ILE A 145 -4.24 7.40 1.91
N ARG A 146 -5.52 7.65 1.68
CA ARG A 146 -6.42 8.15 2.73
C ARG A 146 -7.73 7.37 2.74
N PHE A 147 -8.39 7.33 3.88
CA PHE A 147 -9.72 6.74 3.99
C PHE A 147 -10.55 7.48 5.05
N PRO A 148 -11.90 7.50 4.90
CA PRO A 148 -12.78 8.17 5.85
C PRO A 148 -12.61 7.58 7.25
N LYS A 149 -12.61 8.44 8.26
CA LYS A 149 -12.60 8.00 9.67
C LYS A 149 -13.81 7.11 9.94
N LEU A 150 -13.58 6.06 10.72
CA LEU A 150 -14.69 5.24 11.19
C LEU A 150 -15.58 6.07 12.11
N LYS A 151 -16.88 6.11 11.80
CA LYS A 151 -17.88 6.79 12.64
C LYS A 151 -18.07 6.03 13.95
N ASP A 152 -18.65 6.73 14.93
CA ASP A 152 -19.07 6.10 16.19
C ASP A 152 -19.90 4.84 15.92
N ARG A 153 -19.63 3.78 16.69
CA ARG A 153 -20.24 2.45 16.57
C ARG A 153 -19.88 1.67 15.28
N MET A 154 -18.98 2.17 14.45
CA MET A 154 -18.41 1.39 13.36
C MET A 154 -17.15 0.66 13.83
N GLY A 155 -17.00 -0.57 13.38
CA GLY A 155 -15.81 -1.39 13.59
C GLY A 155 -15.30 -1.95 12.28
N SER A 156 -14.10 -2.51 12.32
CA SER A 156 -13.53 -3.24 11.20
C SER A 156 -13.05 -4.61 11.63
N GLY A 157 -13.25 -5.60 10.79
CA GLY A 157 -12.78 -6.96 10.98
C GLY A 157 -11.85 -7.37 9.84
N TYR A 158 -11.02 -8.35 10.10
CA TYR A 158 -10.16 -8.95 9.09
C TYR A 158 -10.03 -10.45 9.37
N VAL A 159 -10.33 -11.27 8.38
CA VAL A 159 -10.17 -12.72 8.41
C VAL A 159 -9.45 -13.18 7.15
N ARG A 160 -8.50 -14.08 7.33
CA ARG A 160 -7.71 -14.65 6.25
C ARG A 160 -7.72 -16.16 6.33
N ILE A 161 -7.96 -16.81 5.20
CA ILE A 161 -7.82 -18.26 5.04
C ILE A 161 -6.62 -18.54 4.14
N SER A 162 -5.66 -19.31 4.64
CA SER A 162 -4.45 -19.72 3.93
C SER A 162 -4.07 -21.14 4.33
N ARG A 163 -3.16 -21.78 3.61
CA ARG A 163 -2.69 -23.14 3.93
C ARG A 163 -1.85 -23.20 5.20
N ARG A 164 -1.10 -22.15 5.48
CA ARG A 164 -0.20 -22.01 6.62
C ARG A 164 -0.58 -20.77 7.44
N LYS A 165 -0.22 -20.78 8.73
CA LYS A 165 -0.51 -19.65 9.64
C LYS A 165 0.27 -18.37 9.29
N ALA A 166 1.43 -18.49 8.62
CA ALA A 166 2.28 -17.35 8.27
C ALA A 166 2.98 -17.59 6.93
N GLN A 167 3.44 -16.50 6.30
CA GLN A 167 4.23 -16.50 5.06
C GLN A 167 3.58 -17.33 3.93
N ASP A 168 2.30 -17.15 3.73
CA ASP A 168 1.52 -17.85 2.72
C ASP A 168 0.64 -16.88 1.94
N ILE A 169 0.29 -17.25 0.72
CA ILE A 169 -0.67 -16.50 -0.09
C ILE A 169 -2.07 -16.81 0.41
N ALA A 170 -2.84 -15.78 0.69
CA ALA A 170 -4.23 -15.92 1.09
C ALA A 170 -5.04 -16.56 -0.04
N LYS A 171 -5.93 -17.49 0.32
CA LYS A 171 -6.95 -18.02 -0.59
C LYS A 171 -8.23 -17.20 -0.55
N ILE A 172 -8.57 -16.73 0.66
CA ILE A 172 -9.75 -15.89 0.92
C ILE A 172 -9.33 -14.83 1.93
N ILE A 173 -9.74 -13.59 1.69
CA ILE A 173 -9.63 -12.46 2.60
C ILE A 173 -11.02 -11.83 2.73
N VAL A 174 -11.44 -11.61 3.98
CA VAL A 174 -12.70 -10.97 4.35
C VAL A 174 -12.43 -9.91 5.41
#